data_746bde78096fb62f8aeec3b47fd17290
#
_entry.id   746bde78096fb62f8aeec3b47fd17290
#
_cell.length_a   1.000
_cell.length_b   1.000
_cell.length_c   1.000
_cell.angle_alpha   90.00
_cell.angle_beta   90.00
_cell.angle_gamma   90.00
#
_symmetry.space_group_name_H-M   'P 1'
#
loop_
_entity.id
_entity.type
_entity.pdbx_description
1 polymer ?
#
loop_
_entity_poly.entity_id
_entity_poly.type
_entity_poly.pdbx_seq_one_letter_code
_entity_poly.pdbx_strand_id
1 'polypeptide(L)'
;MCRAAVESKVKKFISHMDTIGRINADARNWLEQIPLGKWALSHDGGQRYGIMTTNMSKVFNGVLKGACTLPITALVQLTFYRVNSYFTVKRDHGASRLALGEEFTPHIDAKIKAKVVKTGSHEVLLYDHMAGRFHVKTRHFVGSSNRKPRTYHVTLQTGSCTCNKTLLLGFPCSHILAACHC
;
A
#
# COMPACT_ATOMS: atom_id res chain seq x y z
N MET A 1 -14.67 7.32 -11.86
CA MET A 1 -13.21 7.31 -12.03
C MET A 1 -12.46 7.12 -10.71
N CYS A 2 -12.67 7.92 -9.69
CA CYS A 2 -11.90 7.83 -8.42
C CYS A 2 -11.90 6.45 -7.75
N ARG A 3 -13.03 5.70 -7.77
CA ARG A 3 -13.09 4.36 -7.15
C ARG A 3 -12.20 3.33 -7.84
N ALA A 4 -12.09 3.37 -9.16
CA ALA A 4 -11.21 2.48 -9.90
C ALA A 4 -9.73 2.78 -9.58
N ALA A 5 -9.35 4.06 -9.57
CA ALA A 5 -7.96 4.48 -9.32
C ALA A 5 -7.41 4.03 -7.95
N VAL A 6 -8.23 4.09 -6.89
CA VAL A 6 -7.82 3.76 -5.52
C VAL A 6 -8.05 2.29 -5.12
N GLU A 7 -8.65 1.48 -6.00
CA GLU A 7 -8.89 0.07 -5.69
C GLU A 7 -7.58 -0.72 -5.77
N SER A 8 -7.29 -1.46 -4.71
CA SER A 8 -6.08 -2.26 -4.60
C SER A 8 -6.17 -3.65 -5.22
N LYS A 9 -7.39 -4.14 -5.47
CA LYS A 9 -7.63 -5.50 -6.00
C LYS A 9 -7.96 -5.43 -7.48
N VAL A 10 -7.15 -6.09 -8.32
CA VAL A 10 -7.35 -6.15 -9.78
C VAL A 10 -8.77 -6.56 -10.16
N LYS A 11 -9.32 -7.61 -9.52
CA LYS A 11 -10.69 -8.08 -9.82
C LYS A 11 -11.77 -7.02 -9.60
N LYS A 12 -11.63 -6.20 -8.54
CA LYS A 12 -12.56 -5.09 -8.28
C LYS A 12 -12.31 -3.91 -9.20
N PHE A 13 -11.05 -3.65 -9.53
CA PHE A 13 -10.68 -2.65 -10.52
C PHE A 13 -11.39 -2.93 -11.85
N ILE A 14 -11.32 -4.16 -12.35
CA ILE A 14 -12.01 -4.58 -13.57
C ILE A 14 -13.52 -4.32 -13.47
N SER A 15 -14.15 -4.72 -12.37
CA SER A 15 -15.58 -4.47 -12.14
C SER A 15 -15.93 -2.97 -12.15
N HIS A 16 -15.06 -2.11 -11.65
CA HIS A 16 -15.26 -0.65 -11.74
C HIS A 16 -15.09 -0.14 -13.18
N MET A 17 -14.12 -0.67 -13.93
CA MET A 17 -13.93 -0.34 -15.35
C MET A 17 -15.12 -0.77 -16.19
N ASP A 18 -15.68 -1.95 -15.94
CA ASP A 18 -16.91 -2.42 -16.61
C ASP A 18 -18.11 -1.52 -16.30
N THR A 19 -18.21 -1.03 -15.05
CA THR A 19 -19.25 -0.07 -14.67
C THR A 19 -19.09 1.25 -15.43
N ILE A 20 -17.85 1.75 -15.58
CA ILE A 20 -17.56 2.95 -16.36
C ILE A 20 -17.95 2.73 -17.83
N GLY A 21 -17.59 1.58 -18.42
CA GLY A 21 -17.92 1.27 -19.80
C GLY A 21 -19.41 1.19 -20.09
N ARG A 22 -20.22 0.73 -19.12
CA ARG A 22 -21.70 0.73 -19.23
C ARG A 22 -22.29 2.13 -19.22
N ILE A 23 -21.66 3.07 -18.50
CA ILE A 23 -22.14 4.46 -18.41
C ILE A 23 -21.65 5.26 -19.62
N ASN A 24 -20.37 5.10 -19.97
CA ASN A 24 -19.75 5.81 -21.10
C ASN A 24 -18.58 4.99 -21.65
N ALA A 25 -18.75 4.44 -22.84
CA ALA A 25 -17.76 3.61 -23.52
C ALA A 25 -16.49 4.42 -23.92
N ASP A 26 -16.67 5.66 -24.36
CA ASP A 26 -15.55 6.51 -24.77
C ASP A 26 -14.66 6.89 -23.58
N ALA A 27 -15.25 7.13 -22.41
CA ALA A 27 -14.49 7.35 -21.19
C ALA A 27 -13.66 6.12 -20.77
N ARG A 28 -14.19 4.91 -20.97
CA ARG A 28 -13.45 3.68 -20.74
C ARG A 28 -12.27 3.57 -21.71
N ASN A 29 -12.53 3.73 -23.01
CA ASN A 29 -11.51 3.66 -24.05
C ASN A 29 -10.38 4.67 -23.80
N TRP A 30 -10.71 5.89 -23.40
CA TRP A 30 -9.73 6.90 -23.05
C TRP A 30 -8.87 6.50 -21.85
N LEU A 31 -9.47 5.93 -20.79
CA LEU A 31 -8.75 5.44 -19.61
C LEU A 31 -7.81 4.28 -19.93
N GLU A 32 -8.21 3.39 -20.86
CA GLU A 32 -7.40 2.24 -21.29
C GLU A 32 -6.18 2.65 -22.12
N GLN A 33 -6.21 3.81 -22.79
CA GLN A 33 -5.04 4.38 -23.49
C GLN A 33 -3.96 4.86 -22.52
N ILE A 34 -4.31 5.16 -21.27
CA ILE A 34 -3.33 5.59 -20.26
C ILE A 34 -2.72 4.37 -19.58
N PRO A 35 -1.38 4.22 -19.53
CA PRO A 35 -0.77 3.09 -18.83
C PRO A 35 -1.28 2.94 -17.40
N LEU A 36 -1.84 1.77 -17.08
CA LEU A 36 -2.53 1.52 -15.80
C LEU A 36 -1.65 1.79 -14.57
N GLY A 37 -0.35 1.50 -14.64
CA GLY A 37 0.60 1.78 -13.57
C GLY A 37 0.71 3.26 -13.21
N LYS A 38 0.33 4.18 -14.12
CA LYS A 38 0.39 5.62 -13.86
C LYS A 38 -0.79 6.13 -13.02
N TRP A 39 -1.95 5.45 -13.02
CA TRP A 39 -3.14 5.98 -12.38
C TRP A 39 -3.93 4.98 -11.52
N ALA A 40 -3.72 3.66 -11.70
CA ALA A 40 -4.45 2.63 -10.98
C ALA A 40 -3.56 1.98 -9.91
N LEU A 41 -3.97 2.06 -8.65
CA LEU A 41 -3.24 1.50 -7.52
C LEU A 41 -3.05 -0.03 -7.63
N SER A 42 -4.02 -0.73 -8.23
CA SER A 42 -3.95 -2.19 -8.42
C SER A 42 -2.85 -2.64 -9.40
N HIS A 43 -2.30 -1.72 -10.19
CA HIS A 43 -1.30 -1.99 -11.24
C HIS A 43 0.00 -1.19 -11.06
N ASP A 44 0.19 -0.55 -9.91
CA ASP A 44 1.37 0.30 -9.66
C ASP A 44 2.63 -0.46 -9.22
N GLY A 45 2.55 -1.79 -9.11
CA GLY A 45 3.68 -2.60 -8.66
C GLY A 45 4.14 -2.33 -7.21
N GLY A 46 3.33 -1.64 -6.41
CA GLY A 46 3.67 -1.26 -5.03
C GLY A 46 4.48 0.04 -4.91
N GLN A 47 4.74 0.73 -5.99
CA GLN A 47 5.56 1.96 -6.01
C GLN A 47 4.98 3.08 -5.14
N ARG A 48 3.66 3.10 -4.92
CA ARG A 48 2.99 4.14 -4.12
C ARG A 48 2.72 3.72 -2.68
N TYR A 49 3.14 2.53 -2.26
CA TYR A 49 2.89 2.01 -0.91
C TYR A 49 1.43 2.12 -0.45
N GLY A 50 0.49 1.97 -1.38
CA GLY A 50 -0.94 2.13 -1.12
C GLY A 50 -1.43 3.57 -0.97
N ILE A 51 -0.60 4.57 -1.26
CA ILE A 51 -0.93 6.00 -1.11
C ILE A 51 -1.41 6.56 -2.46
N MET A 52 -2.69 6.95 -2.52
CA MET A 52 -3.31 7.60 -3.68
C MET A 52 -4.01 8.89 -3.25
N THR A 53 -3.31 9.73 -2.51
CA THR A 53 -3.86 10.99 -2.03
C THR A 53 -2.93 12.17 -2.35
N THR A 54 -3.52 13.35 -2.50
CA THR A 54 -2.79 14.61 -2.63
C THR A 54 -2.27 15.15 -1.29
N ASN A 55 -2.44 14.41 -0.19
CA ASN A 55 -2.02 14.85 1.14
C ASN A 55 -0.51 15.08 1.22
N MET A 56 0.30 14.29 0.50
CA MET A 56 1.74 14.52 0.41
C MET A 56 2.05 15.89 -0.21
N SER A 57 1.34 16.26 -1.28
CA SER A 57 1.49 17.60 -1.88
C SER A 57 1.07 18.72 -0.91
N LYS A 58 0.01 18.50 -0.11
CA LYS A 58 -0.39 19.48 0.92
C LYS A 58 0.66 19.64 2.01
N VAL A 59 1.25 18.54 2.49
CA VAL A 59 2.37 18.59 3.45
C VAL A 59 3.54 19.36 2.85
N PHE A 60 3.88 19.08 1.61
CA PHE A 60 4.98 19.74 0.92
C PHE A 60 4.70 21.24 0.68
N ASN A 61 3.48 21.60 0.32
CA ASN A 61 3.06 23.01 0.24
C ASN A 61 3.18 23.72 1.59
N GLY A 62 2.93 23.02 2.70
CA GLY A 62 3.19 23.52 4.05
C GLY A 62 4.67 23.85 4.29
N VAL A 63 5.58 23.00 3.83
CA VAL A 63 7.04 23.23 3.91
C VAL A 63 7.45 24.46 3.11
N LEU A 64 6.78 24.73 1.98
CA LEU A 64 7.05 25.87 1.11
C LEU A 64 6.25 27.13 1.45
N LYS A 65 5.45 27.11 2.52
CA LYS A 65 4.61 28.25 2.92
C LYS A 65 5.48 29.51 3.11
N GLY A 66 5.02 30.62 2.57
CA GLY A 66 5.72 31.91 2.59
C GLY A 66 6.80 32.10 1.51
N ALA A 67 7.06 31.05 0.69
CA ALA A 67 8.01 31.17 -0.42
C ALA A 67 7.41 31.83 -1.68
N CYS A 68 6.08 31.73 -1.85
CA CYS A 68 5.38 32.15 -3.09
C CYS A 68 5.46 33.66 -3.39
N THR A 69 5.81 34.50 -2.42
CA THR A 69 5.93 35.94 -2.57
C THR A 69 7.36 36.40 -2.89
N LEU A 70 8.31 35.49 -2.98
CA LEU A 70 9.72 35.81 -3.22
C LEU A 70 10.02 35.94 -4.73
N PRO A 71 11.05 36.73 -5.09
CA PRO A 71 11.62 36.70 -6.44
C PRO A 71 12.01 35.27 -6.85
N ILE A 72 11.94 34.95 -8.13
CA ILE A 72 12.11 33.57 -8.64
C ILE A 72 13.43 32.94 -8.21
N THR A 73 14.53 33.69 -8.20
CA THR A 73 15.83 33.18 -7.74
C THR A 73 15.84 32.81 -6.27
N ALA A 74 15.29 33.68 -5.41
CA ALA A 74 15.15 33.40 -3.99
C ALA A 74 14.17 32.26 -3.71
N LEU A 75 13.08 32.16 -4.49
CA LEU A 75 12.14 31.04 -4.42
C LEU A 75 12.83 29.71 -4.70
N VAL A 76 13.61 29.62 -5.78
CA VAL A 76 14.33 28.39 -6.15
C VAL A 76 15.34 27.99 -5.07
N GLN A 77 16.15 28.95 -4.61
CA GLN A 77 17.13 28.70 -3.55
C GLN A 77 16.48 28.22 -2.25
N LEU A 78 15.47 28.96 -1.77
CA LEU A 78 14.76 28.61 -0.54
C LEU A 78 14.07 27.25 -0.63
N THR A 79 13.46 26.95 -1.77
CA THR A 79 12.85 25.63 -2.03
C THR A 79 13.88 24.53 -1.96
N PHE A 80 15.03 24.69 -2.63
CA PHE A 80 16.11 23.72 -2.63
C PHE A 80 16.62 23.46 -1.20
N TYR A 81 16.93 24.52 -0.43
CA TYR A 81 17.44 24.36 0.93
C TYR A 81 16.41 23.74 1.88
N ARG A 82 15.14 24.14 1.82
CA ARG A 82 14.09 23.55 2.66
C ARG A 82 13.84 22.08 2.34
N VAL A 83 13.80 21.72 1.06
CA VAL A 83 13.64 20.31 0.63
C VAL A 83 14.83 19.47 1.10
N ASN A 84 16.05 19.96 0.86
CA ASN A 84 17.26 19.27 1.24
C ASN A 84 17.32 19.07 2.77
N SER A 85 17.06 20.12 3.55
CA SER A 85 17.02 20.05 5.02
C SER A 85 15.95 19.05 5.48
N TYR A 86 14.75 19.05 4.89
CA TYR A 86 13.69 18.11 5.24
C TYR A 86 14.13 16.65 5.04
N PHE A 87 14.72 16.34 3.90
CA PHE A 87 15.18 14.97 3.62
C PHE A 87 16.40 14.58 4.46
N THR A 88 17.32 15.51 4.74
CA THR A 88 18.47 15.26 5.61
C THR A 88 18.02 14.87 7.01
N VAL A 89 17.14 15.67 7.63
CA VAL A 89 16.59 15.37 8.97
C VAL A 89 15.87 14.03 9.00
N LYS A 90 15.10 13.71 7.95
CA LYS A 90 14.40 12.41 7.87
C LYS A 90 15.35 11.23 7.73
N ARG A 91 16.42 11.39 6.96
CA ARG A 91 17.46 10.36 6.79
C ARG A 91 18.21 10.13 8.11
N ASP A 92 18.62 11.19 8.78
CA ASP A 92 19.36 11.12 10.06
C ASP A 92 18.49 10.48 11.15
N HIS A 93 17.21 10.81 11.19
CA HIS A 93 16.23 10.14 12.06
C HIS A 93 16.10 8.64 11.74
N GLY A 94 16.09 8.28 10.46
CA GLY A 94 16.07 6.87 10.03
C GLY A 94 17.34 6.14 10.45
N ALA A 95 18.51 6.74 10.22
CA ALA A 95 19.80 6.16 10.58
C ALA A 95 19.94 5.96 12.10
N SER A 96 19.53 6.95 12.91
CA SER A 96 19.56 6.86 14.38
C SER A 96 18.68 5.72 14.89
N ARG A 97 17.53 5.48 14.28
CA ARG A 97 16.63 4.40 14.67
C ARG A 97 17.17 3.02 14.30
N LEU A 98 17.76 2.90 13.10
CA LEU A 98 18.46 1.68 12.70
C LEU A 98 19.62 1.35 13.65
N ALA A 99 20.38 2.37 14.09
CA ALA A 99 21.44 2.19 15.08
C ALA A 99 20.93 1.73 16.45
N LEU A 100 19.68 2.05 16.80
CA LEU A 100 19.00 1.55 18.01
C LEU A 100 18.40 0.14 17.84
N GLY A 101 18.61 -0.50 16.67
CA GLY A 101 18.07 -1.84 16.37
C GLY A 101 16.59 -1.85 15.97
N GLU A 102 16.00 -0.70 15.67
CA GLU A 102 14.63 -0.63 15.18
C GLU A 102 14.58 -0.91 13.67
N GLU A 103 14.01 -2.04 13.26
CA GLU A 103 13.85 -2.38 11.84
C GLU A 103 12.76 -1.56 11.14
N PHE A 104 11.72 -1.18 11.88
CA PHE A 104 10.54 -0.49 11.34
C PHE A 104 10.27 0.82 12.06
N THR A 105 9.64 1.75 11.34
CA THR A 105 9.09 2.95 11.98
C THR A 105 7.97 2.56 12.97
N PRO A 106 7.70 3.35 14.05
CA PRO A 106 6.64 3.04 15.02
C PRO A 106 5.28 2.84 14.37
N HIS A 107 5.02 3.59 13.29
CA HIS A 107 3.78 3.47 12.53
C HIS A 107 3.65 2.11 11.83
N ILE A 108 4.74 1.62 11.24
CA ILE A 108 4.76 0.30 10.58
C ILE A 108 4.73 -0.80 11.63
N ASP A 109 5.52 -0.68 12.70
CA ASP A 109 5.54 -1.64 13.81
C ASP A 109 4.14 -1.81 14.43
N ALA A 110 3.44 -0.73 14.72
CA ALA A 110 2.05 -0.78 15.20
C ALA A 110 1.11 -1.48 14.19
N LYS A 111 1.31 -1.25 12.88
CA LYS A 111 0.54 -1.95 11.83
C LYS A 111 0.87 -3.44 11.76
N ILE A 112 2.13 -3.82 11.92
CA ILE A 112 2.54 -5.24 11.95
C ILE A 112 1.93 -5.91 13.18
N LYS A 113 2.07 -5.32 14.37
CA LYS A 113 1.47 -5.84 15.62
C LYS A 113 -0.04 -6.03 15.49
N ALA A 114 -0.76 -5.07 14.92
CA ALA A 114 -2.19 -5.19 14.65
C ALA A 114 -2.53 -6.32 13.64
N LYS A 115 -1.62 -6.65 12.73
CA LYS A 115 -1.80 -7.79 11.81
C LYS A 115 -1.47 -9.13 12.47
N VAL A 116 -0.48 -9.16 13.37
CA VAL A 116 -0.18 -10.35 14.19
C VAL A 116 -1.41 -10.73 15.02
N VAL A 117 -2.06 -9.78 15.70
CA VAL A 117 -3.31 -10.07 16.41
C VAL A 117 -4.37 -10.70 15.51
N LYS A 118 -4.44 -10.29 14.23
CA LYS A 118 -5.39 -10.86 13.25
C LYS A 118 -5.03 -12.27 12.80
N THR A 119 -3.79 -12.72 12.97
CA THR A 119 -3.41 -14.11 12.58
C THR A 119 -4.16 -15.14 13.37
N GLY A 120 -4.49 -14.89 14.63
CA GLY A 120 -5.28 -15.78 15.48
C GLY A 120 -6.69 -16.09 14.93
N SER A 121 -7.21 -15.28 14.00
CA SER A 121 -8.48 -15.52 13.30
C SER A 121 -8.32 -16.26 11.95
N HIS A 122 -7.10 -16.63 11.58
CA HIS A 122 -6.81 -17.30 10.33
C HIS A 122 -6.57 -18.78 10.56
N GLU A 123 -7.05 -19.60 9.63
CA GLU A 123 -6.85 -21.05 9.61
C GLU A 123 -5.98 -21.41 8.42
N VAL A 124 -4.87 -22.08 8.66
CA VAL A 124 -4.04 -22.63 7.59
C VAL A 124 -4.60 -24.00 7.22
N LEU A 125 -5.10 -24.12 5.98
CA LEU A 125 -5.81 -25.32 5.51
C LEU A 125 -4.92 -26.31 4.80
N LEU A 126 -3.94 -25.82 4.06
CA LEU A 126 -3.05 -26.63 3.24
C LEU A 126 -1.63 -26.12 3.42
N TYR A 127 -0.73 -27.08 3.54
CA TYR A 127 0.69 -26.84 3.66
C TYR A 127 1.46 -27.73 2.70
N ASP A 128 2.15 -27.12 1.74
CA ASP A 128 3.14 -27.80 0.91
C ASP A 128 4.52 -27.31 1.36
N HIS A 129 5.17 -28.10 2.19
CA HIS A 129 6.46 -27.78 2.77
C HIS A 129 7.54 -27.60 1.70
N MET A 130 7.55 -28.46 0.68
CA MET A 130 8.57 -28.43 -0.38
C MET A 130 8.46 -27.18 -1.25
N ALA A 131 7.24 -26.75 -1.56
CA ALA A 131 6.98 -25.56 -2.37
C ALA A 131 6.76 -24.27 -1.55
N GLY A 132 6.75 -24.34 -0.21
CA GLY A 132 6.47 -23.19 0.68
C GLY A 132 5.12 -22.52 0.39
N ARG A 133 4.11 -23.32 0.00
CA ARG A 133 2.79 -22.84 -0.38
C ARG A 133 1.76 -23.16 0.69
N PHE A 134 0.94 -22.15 1.04
CA PHE A 134 -0.06 -22.24 2.09
C PHE A 134 -1.42 -21.73 1.59
N HIS A 135 -2.49 -22.36 2.04
CA HIS A 135 -3.85 -21.88 1.88
C HIS A 135 -4.34 -21.37 3.23
N VAL A 136 -4.57 -20.07 3.32
CA VAL A 136 -4.96 -19.39 4.54
C VAL A 136 -6.42 -18.93 4.42
N LYS A 137 -7.30 -19.48 5.22
CA LYS A 137 -8.72 -19.12 5.31
C LYS A 137 -8.92 -18.11 6.43
N THR A 138 -9.59 -17.00 6.10
CA THR A 138 -9.98 -16.02 7.11
C THR A 138 -11.28 -16.44 7.77
N ARG A 139 -11.28 -16.58 9.09
CA ARG A 139 -12.49 -16.69 9.90
C ARG A 139 -12.89 -15.27 10.34
N HIS A 140 -14.17 -14.96 10.29
CA HIS A 140 -14.68 -13.72 10.84
C HIS A 140 -15.14 -13.97 12.29
N PHE A 141 -14.76 -13.08 13.21
CA PHE A 141 -15.35 -13.07 14.53
C PHE A 141 -16.87 -12.84 14.45
N VAL A 142 -17.62 -13.58 15.22
CA VAL A 142 -19.06 -13.39 15.40
C VAL A 142 -19.28 -11.94 15.85
N GLY A 143 -19.99 -11.15 15.02
CA GLY A 143 -20.32 -9.74 15.31
C GLY A 143 -19.81 -8.70 14.30
N SER A 144 -18.88 -9.04 13.41
CA SER A 144 -18.35 -8.11 12.42
C SER A 144 -18.68 -8.55 11.00
N SER A 145 -19.70 -7.92 10.43
CA SER A 145 -20.15 -7.98 9.02
C SER A 145 -20.33 -9.39 8.41
N ASN A 146 -21.46 -9.60 7.74
CA ASN A 146 -21.90 -10.80 6.97
C ASN A 146 -20.96 -11.16 5.77
N ARG A 147 -19.65 -11.07 5.92
CA ARG A 147 -18.69 -11.40 4.86
C ARG A 147 -18.37 -12.89 4.87
N LYS A 148 -18.58 -13.56 3.75
CA LYS A 148 -18.22 -14.98 3.57
C LYS A 148 -16.70 -15.18 3.83
N PRO A 149 -16.29 -16.29 4.48
CA PRO A 149 -14.88 -16.67 4.63
C PRO A 149 -14.18 -16.68 3.26
N ARG A 150 -12.93 -16.24 3.23
CA ARG A 150 -12.13 -16.23 1.98
C ARG A 150 -10.84 -16.96 2.21
N THR A 151 -10.46 -17.76 1.22
CA THR A 151 -9.15 -18.43 1.19
C THR A 151 -8.17 -17.59 0.37
N TYR A 152 -6.95 -17.47 0.88
CA TYR A 152 -5.85 -16.78 0.23
C TYR A 152 -4.68 -17.75 0.06
N HIS A 153 -4.01 -17.66 -1.09
CA HIS A 153 -2.82 -18.44 -1.37
C HIS A 153 -1.59 -17.60 -0.98
N VAL A 154 -0.71 -18.20 -0.22
CA VAL A 154 0.54 -17.60 0.24
C VAL A 154 1.69 -18.44 -0.25
N THR A 155 2.74 -17.81 -0.78
CA THR A 155 4.01 -18.44 -1.11
C THR A 155 5.10 -17.73 -0.31
N LEU A 156 5.72 -18.42 0.65
CA LEU A 156 6.72 -17.83 1.54
C LEU A 156 8.03 -17.54 0.81
N GLN A 157 8.45 -18.40 -0.12
CA GLN A 157 9.68 -18.21 -0.89
C GLN A 157 9.73 -16.87 -1.61
N THR A 158 8.60 -16.43 -2.16
CA THR A 158 8.48 -15.15 -2.87
C THR A 158 7.89 -14.03 -2.00
N GLY A 159 7.50 -14.32 -0.76
CA GLY A 159 6.80 -13.37 0.11
C GLY A 159 5.46 -12.89 -0.47
N SER A 160 4.83 -13.70 -1.34
CA SER A 160 3.64 -13.29 -2.08
C SER A 160 2.35 -13.81 -1.45
N CYS A 161 1.27 -13.05 -1.62
CA CYS A 161 -0.08 -13.42 -1.18
C CYS A 161 -1.12 -12.90 -2.17
N THR A 162 -2.09 -13.74 -2.51
CA THR A 162 -3.19 -13.34 -3.43
C THR A 162 -4.07 -12.20 -2.92
N CYS A 163 -3.88 -11.76 -1.67
CA CYS A 163 -4.52 -10.53 -1.17
C CYS A 163 -3.88 -9.23 -1.71
N ASN A 164 -2.70 -9.33 -2.33
CA ASN A 164 -1.90 -8.24 -2.92
C ASN A 164 -1.46 -7.12 -1.96
N LYS A 165 -1.77 -7.25 -0.65
CA LYS A 165 -1.45 -6.20 0.32
C LYS A 165 0.04 -6.08 0.61
N THR A 166 0.76 -7.19 0.56
CA THR A 166 2.21 -7.20 0.81
C THR A 166 2.94 -6.44 -0.28
N LEU A 167 2.60 -6.69 -1.54
CA LEU A 167 3.16 -5.96 -2.67
C LEU A 167 2.86 -4.46 -2.59
N LEU A 168 1.59 -4.11 -2.31
CA LEU A 168 1.16 -2.72 -2.27
C LEU A 168 1.73 -1.91 -1.10
N LEU A 169 1.94 -2.55 0.05
CA LEU A 169 2.33 -1.85 1.28
C LEU A 169 3.81 -1.97 1.61
N GLY A 170 4.54 -2.91 0.96
CA GLY A 170 5.95 -3.18 1.21
C GLY A 170 6.25 -3.90 2.53
N PHE A 171 5.22 -4.47 3.21
CA PHE A 171 5.40 -5.25 4.44
C PHE A 171 4.37 -6.38 4.56
N PRO A 172 4.66 -7.46 5.34
CA PRO A 172 3.85 -8.67 5.36
C PRO A 172 2.39 -8.43 5.70
N CYS A 173 1.47 -9.10 5.01
CA CYS A 173 0.05 -9.14 5.36
C CYS A 173 -0.22 -10.18 6.46
N SER A 174 -1.39 -10.13 7.10
CA SER A 174 -1.76 -11.09 8.15
C SER A 174 -1.80 -12.55 7.67
N HIS A 175 -2.00 -12.80 6.37
CA HIS A 175 -2.00 -14.16 5.82
C HIS A 175 -0.58 -14.74 5.73
N ILE A 176 0.41 -13.93 5.32
CA ILE A 176 1.82 -14.32 5.34
C ILE A 176 2.27 -14.57 6.78
N LEU A 177 1.95 -13.65 7.69
CA LEU A 177 2.29 -13.82 9.11
C LEU A 177 1.66 -15.09 9.69
N ALA A 178 0.41 -15.41 9.34
CA ALA A 178 -0.22 -16.67 9.78
C ALA A 178 0.51 -17.91 9.23
N ALA A 179 0.95 -17.86 7.97
CA ALA A 179 1.71 -18.94 7.36
C ALA A 179 3.12 -19.13 7.96
N CYS A 180 3.74 -18.06 8.48
CA CYS A 180 5.03 -18.13 9.16
C CYS A 180 4.95 -18.72 10.57
N HIS A 181 3.77 -18.77 11.18
CA HIS A 181 3.55 -19.32 12.52
C HIS A 181 3.15 -20.80 12.50
N CYS A 182 3.05 -21.42 11.34
CA CYS A 182 2.80 -22.85 11.16
C CYS A 182 4.10 -23.60 10.91
#